data_05c9aa3d755c4b6397b3d0dd1bbf1016
#
_entry.id   05c9aa3d755c4b6397b3d0dd1bbf1016
#
_cell.length_a   1.000
_cell.length_b   1.000
_cell.length_c   1.000
_cell.angle_alpha   90.00
_cell.angle_beta   90.00
_cell.angle_gamma   90.00
#
_symmetry.space_group_name_H-M   'P 1'
#
loop_
_entity.id
_entity.type
_entity.pdbx_description
1 polymer ?
#
loop_
_entity_poly.entity_id
_entity_poly.type
_entity_poly.pdbx_seq_one_letter_code
_entity_poly.pdbx_strand_id
1 'polypeptide(L)'
;MIRAFRWFSPRLLLIGALLAFNAAALAQDVFRITAIPDESPTELARKAEPLIRYLEDRLGMKVEYTPVTDYAAAVEALVNRKVDMAWFGGFTFVQASVRSGGKVIPLVQRGEDEKFRSVFITADPAIKTLADLKGKDLSFGSQSSTSGHLLPRSALLAAGIDPDRDCHRVAYSGAHDATVAAVASGKVQAGALNISVWEKLVAEKKVDTTKLRVFFTTAPYYDYNWSVHADLPAALREKLTQALLALSGDTPDGKAILDLQRATRFVPTRAENYRAIEAAARSAGLL
;
A
#
# COMPACT_ATOMS: atom_id res chain seq x y z
N MET A 1 81.15 -27.08 19.40
CA MET A 1 80.12 -26.41 18.61
C MET A 1 78.83 -27.16 18.81
N ILE A 2 77.92 -26.65 19.67
CA ILE A 2 76.64 -27.30 20.00
C ILE A 2 75.53 -26.38 19.43
N ARG A 3 74.79 -26.91 18.46
CA ARG A 3 73.60 -26.25 17.88
C ARG A 3 72.39 -26.52 18.76
N ALA A 4 71.78 -25.49 19.35
CA ALA A 4 70.54 -25.56 20.08
C ALA A 4 69.35 -25.52 19.05
N PHE A 5 68.57 -26.56 19.01
CA PHE A 5 67.31 -26.67 18.26
C PHE A 5 66.13 -26.18 19.15
N ARG A 6 65.55 -25.03 18.84
CA ARG A 6 64.36 -24.51 19.54
C ARG A 6 63.11 -25.17 18.99
N TRP A 7 62.42 -25.98 19.77
CA TRP A 7 61.12 -26.50 19.44
C TRP A 7 60.06 -25.43 19.58
N PHE A 8 59.41 -25.07 18.48
CA PHE A 8 58.18 -24.25 18.51
C PHE A 8 56.99 -25.18 18.80
N SER A 9 56.26 -24.88 19.82
CA SER A 9 55.14 -25.68 20.33
C SER A 9 53.89 -25.43 19.44
N PRO A 10 53.22 -26.46 18.88
CA PRO A 10 52.06 -26.27 17.98
C PRO A 10 50.75 -25.92 18.69
N ARG A 11 50.82 -25.64 20.01
CA ARG A 11 49.62 -25.36 20.83
C ARG A 11 49.09 -23.91 20.74
N LEU A 12 49.80 -22.98 20.15
CA LEU A 12 49.37 -21.57 20.01
C LEU A 12 48.56 -21.30 18.74
N LEU A 13 48.54 -22.21 17.77
CA LEU A 13 47.78 -22.03 16.50
C LEU A 13 46.31 -22.48 16.57
N LEU A 14 45.93 -23.28 17.60
CA LEU A 14 44.52 -23.73 17.75
C LEU A 14 43.61 -22.73 18.46
N ILE A 15 44.15 -21.81 19.26
CA ILE A 15 43.34 -20.83 19.99
C ILE A 15 42.94 -19.65 19.12
N GLY A 16 43.72 -19.32 18.06
CA GLY A 16 43.39 -18.27 17.09
C GLY A 16 42.28 -18.61 16.16
N ALA A 17 42.04 -19.89 15.84
CA ALA A 17 40.99 -20.35 14.92
C ALA A 17 39.60 -20.41 15.56
N LEU A 18 39.50 -20.57 16.88
CA LEU A 18 38.20 -20.60 17.60
C LEU A 18 37.63 -19.21 17.88
N LEU A 19 38.43 -18.15 17.85
CA LEU A 19 37.96 -16.76 18.02
C LEU A 19 37.52 -16.11 16.70
N ALA A 20 37.92 -16.65 15.56
CA ALA A 20 37.51 -16.14 14.25
C ALA A 20 36.10 -16.62 13.82
N PHE A 21 35.54 -17.65 14.47
CA PHE A 21 34.22 -18.22 14.11
C PHE A 21 33.05 -17.54 14.83
N ASN A 22 33.30 -16.64 15.81
CA ASN A 22 32.26 -15.91 16.50
C ASN A 22 32.07 -14.47 16.04
N ALA A 23 32.73 -14.03 14.98
CA ALA A 23 32.57 -12.70 14.40
C ALA A 23 31.78 -12.69 13.08
N ALA A 24 31.11 -13.80 12.73
CA ALA A 24 29.94 -13.77 11.86
C ALA A 24 28.77 -13.22 12.70
N ALA A 25 28.99 -12.03 13.26
CA ALA A 25 27.99 -11.28 13.98
C ALA A 25 26.81 -11.03 13.04
N LEU A 26 25.69 -11.64 13.34
CA LEU A 26 24.39 -10.99 13.53
C LEU A 26 24.30 -9.62 12.82
N ALA A 27 24.39 -9.58 11.50
CA ALA A 27 23.60 -8.62 10.76
C ALA A 27 22.16 -9.00 11.13
N GLN A 28 21.58 -8.28 12.10
CA GLN A 28 20.19 -8.45 12.46
C GLN A 28 19.41 -8.15 11.19
N ASP A 29 18.83 -9.20 10.59
CA ASP A 29 18.07 -9.04 9.35
C ASP A 29 16.98 -7.99 9.60
N VAL A 30 17.08 -6.87 8.91
CA VAL A 30 16.11 -5.78 9.02
C VAL A 30 14.93 -6.12 8.13
N PHE A 31 13.73 -6.21 8.71
CA PHE A 31 12.49 -6.40 7.97
C PHE A 31 12.01 -5.05 7.44
N ARG A 32 12.02 -4.87 6.13
CA ARG A 32 11.67 -3.61 5.48
C ARG A 32 10.23 -3.63 5.00
N ILE A 33 9.49 -2.59 5.38
CA ILE A 33 8.11 -2.40 4.95
C ILE A 33 7.97 -1.11 4.14
N THR A 34 7.01 -1.09 3.22
CA THR A 34 6.61 0.11 2.49
C THR A 34 5.10 0.21 2.36
N ALA A 35 4.62 1.34 1.88
CA ALA A 35 3.23 1.54 1.50
C ALA A 35 3.17 2.35 0.21
N ILE A 36 2.12 2.13 -0.60
CA ILE A 36 1.80 3.07 -1.69
C ILE A 36 1.55 4.46 -1.09
N PRO A 37 2.06 5.54 -1.69
CA PRO A 37 1.87 6.90 -1.18
C PRO A 37 0.47 7.44 -1.54
N ASP A 38 -0.56 6.84 -0.92
CA ASP A 38 -1.98 7.14 -1.17
C ASP A 38 -2.48 8.40 -0.45
N GLU A 39 -1.72 8.88 0.52
CA GLU A 39 -1.91 10.12 1.24
C GLU A 39 -0.57 10.88 1.38
N SER A 40 -0.57 12.05 2.05
CA SER A 40 0.65 12.84 2.25
C SER A 40 1.75 12.07 3.00
N PRO A 41 3.04 12.40 2.79
CA PRO A 41 4.16 11.75 3.48
C PRO A 41 4.04 11.78 5.01
N THR A 42 3.52 12.88 5.57
CA THR A 42 3.30 13.03 7.02
C THR A 42 2.27 12.02 7.54
N GLU A 43 1.18 11.82 6.80
CA GLU A 43 0.16 10.82 7.16
C GLU A 43 0.70 9.40 7.07
N LEU A 44 1.50 9.10 6.06
CA LEU A 44 2.12 7.77 5.91
C LEU A 44 3.11 7.47 7.05
N ALA A 45 3.95 8.44 7.42
CA ALA A 45 4.87 8.29 8.55
C ALA A 45 4.11 8.09 9.87
N ARG A 46 3.05 8.86 10.11
CA ARG A 46 2.20 8.74 11.29
C ARG A 46 1.53 7.36 11.41
N LYS A 47 1.15 6.77 10.28
CA LYS A 47 0.59 5.40 10.24
C LYS A 47 1.65 4.33 10.46
N ALA A 48 2.84 4.52 9.92
CA ALA A 48 3.90 3.52 9.96
C ALA A 48 4.51 3.35 11.35
N GLU A 49 4.72 4.44 12.10
CA GLU A 49 5.46 4.42 13.37
C GLU A 49 4.91 3.44 14.43
N PRO A 50 3.61 3.45 14.79
CA PRO A 50 3.09 2.49 15.76
C PRO A 50 3.07 1.06 15.23
N LEU A 51 2.85 0.86 13.94
CA LEU A 51 2.88 -0.46 13.32
C LEU A 51 4.30 -1.05 13.33
N ILE A 52 5.34 -0.24 13.08
CA ILE A 52 6.74 -0.65 13.15
C ILE A 52 7.04 -1.20 14.55
N ARG A 53 6.79 -0.41 15.60
CA ARG A 53 7.03 -0.85 16.99
C ARG A 53 6.30 -2.15 17.32
N TYR A 54 5.05 -2.26 16.94
CA TYR A 54 4.26 -3.46 17.12
C TYR A 54 4.87 -4.67 16.41
N LEU A 55 5.30 -4.52 15.16
CA LEU A 55 5.89 -5.61 14.41
C LEU A 55 7.28 -5.98 14.96
N GLU A 56 8.10 -5.03 15.41
CA GLU A 56 9.38 -5.30 16.07
C GLU A 56 9.19 -6.20 17.30
N ASP A 57 8.24 -5.87 18.16
CA ASP A 57 7.91 -6.67 19.34
C ASP A 57 7.43 -8.06 18.96
N ARG A 58 6.57 -8.16 17.95
CA ARG A 58 6.00 -9.44 17.54
C ARG A 58 6.97 -10.32 16.76
N LEU A 59 7.80 -9.75 15.92
CA LEU A 59 8.74 -10.51 15.09
C LEU A 59 10.06 -10.80 15.82
N GLY A 60 10.45 -9.96 16.79
CA GLY A 60 11.74 -10.06 17.50
C GLY A 60 12.92 -9.64 16.60
N MET A 61 12.67 -8.74 15.64
CA MET A 61 13.68 -8.23 14.71
C MET A 61 13.40 -6.75 14.40
N LYS A 62 14.42 -6.03 13.91
CA LYS A 62 14.26 -4.63 13.54
C LYS A 62 13.33 -4.49 12.34
N VAL A 63 12.42 -3.51 12.37
CA VAL A 63 11.52 -3.18 11.28
C VAL A 63 11.78 -1.73 10.82
N GLU A 64 11.90 -1.52 9.52
CA GLU A 64 12.13 -0.20 8.94
C GLU A 64 11.09 0.12 7.87
N TYR A 65 10.56 1.35 7.90
CA TYR A 65 9.72 1.87 6.84
C TYR A 65 10.59 2.50 5.75
N THR A 66 10.41 2.03 4.52
CA THR A 66 11.08 2.56 3.33
C THR A 66 10.08 3.38 2.52
N PRO A 67 10.15 4.72 2.56
CA PRO A 67 9.27 5.55 1.75
C PRO A 67 9.60 5.40 0.26
N VAL A 68 8.58 5.53 -0.57
CA VAL A 68 8.69 5.48 -2.03
C VAL A 68 8.06 6.73 -2.66
N THR A 69 8.43 7.05 -3.89
CA THR A 69 8.01 8.27 -4.59
C THR A 69 6.60 8.17 -5.16
N ASP A 70 6.19 6.97 -5.56
CA ASP A 70 4.91 6.72 -6.20
C ASP A 70 4.48 5.25 -6.06
N TYR A 71 3.29 4.93 -6.56
CA TYR A 71 2.72 3.58 -6.50
C TYR A 71 3.54 2.54 -7.28
N ALA A 72 4.08 2.92 -8.44
CA ALA A 72 4.89 2.01 -9.25
C ALA A 72 6.20 1.67 -8.54
N ALA A 73 6.80 2.64 -7.85
CA ALA A 73 8.00 2.43 -7.04
C ALA A 73 7.74 1.45 -5.87
N ALA A 74 6.53 1.47 -5.26
CA ALA A 74 6.16 0.49 -4.25
C ALA A 74 6.08 -0.93 -4.84
N VAL A 75 5.49 -1.08 -6.03
CA VAL A 75 5.43 -2.35 -6.76
C VAL A 75 6.84 -2.87 -7.05
N GLU A 76 7.70 -2.02 -7.62
CA GLU A 76 9.09 -2.38 -7.92
C GLU A 76 9.88 -2.77 -6.67
N ALA A 77 9.68 -2.06 -5.56
CA ALA A 77 10.38 -2.33 -4.31
C ALA A 77 10.10 -3.75 -3.81
N LEU A 78 8.83 -4.20 -3.82
CA LEU A 78 8.48 -5.55 -3.36
C LEU A 78 8.86 -6.62 -4.39
N VAL A 79 8.59 -6.42 -5.68
CA VAL A 79 8.92 -7.38 -6.75
C VAL A 79 10.43 -7.65 -6.79
N ASN A 80 11.26 -6.61 -6.62
CA ASN A 80 12.72 -6.71 -6.61
C ASN A 80 13.31 -6.95 -5.21
N ARG A 81 12.49 -7.27 -4.19
CA ARG A 81 12.92 -7.59 -2.82
C ARG A 81 13.76 -6.50 -2.16
N LYS A 82 13.51 -5.23 -2.49
CA LYS A 82 14.07 -4.07 -1.79
C LYS A 82 13.36 -3.82 -0.46
N VAL A 83 12.14 -4.32 -0.35
CA VAL A 83 11.33 -4.41 0.86
C VAL A 83 10.76 -5.81 0.99
N ASP A 84 10.39 -6.20 2.21
CA ASP A 84 9.88 -7.54 2.55
C ASP A 84 8.36 -7.58 2.56
N MET A 85 7.71 -6.44 2.87
CA MET A 85 6.27 -6.30 2.90
C MET A 85 5.83 -4.94 2.37
N ALA A 86 4.70 -4.90 1.66
CA ALA A 86 4.12 -3.67 1.13
C ALA A 86 2.61 -3.58 1.39
N TRP A 87 2.15 -2.38 1.76
CA TRP A 87 0.74 -2.03 1.73
C TRP A 87 0.36 -1.60 0.32
N PHE A 88 -0.49 -2.39 -0.30
CA PHE A 88 -0.96 -2.19 -1.67
C PHE A 88 -2.47 -1.93 -1.73
N GLY A 89 -2.92 -1.22 -2.76
CA GLY A 89 -4.28 -1.35 -3.26
C GLY A 89 -4.42 -2.59 -4.14
N GLY A 90 -5.64 -3.01 -4.45
CA GLY A 90 -5.89 -4.21 -5.24
C GLY A 90 -5.19 -4.18 -6.62
N PHE A 91 -5.15 -3.03 -7.29
CA PHE A 91 -4.50 -2.93 -8.60
C PHE A 91 -2.97 -2.98 -8.49
N THR A 92 -2.36 -2.31 -7.51
CA THR A 92 -0.91 -2.43 -7.28
C THR A 92 -0.51 -3.84 -6.87
N PHE A 93 -1.35 -4.53 -6.09
CA PHE A 93 -1.15 -5.97 -5.83
C PHE A 93 -1.19 -6.79 -7.12
N VAL A 94 -2.19 -6.60 -7.97
CA VAL A 94 -2.29 -7.30 -9.26
C VAL A 94 -1.06 -7.03 -10.13
N GLN A 95 -0.63 -5.77 -10.25
CA GLN A 95 0.59 -5.41 -10.98
C GLN A 95 1.83 -6.13 -10.41
N ALA A 96 1.99 -6.15 -9.08
CA ALA A 96 3.10 -6.82 -8.41
C ALA A 96 3.05 -8.35 -8.63
N SER A 97 1.86 -8.95 -8.52
CA SER A 97 1.66 -10.38 -8.76
C SER A 97 2.00 -10.77 -10.19
N VAL A 98 1.48 -10.06 -11.19
CA VAL A 98 1.77 -10.32 -12.62
C VAL A 98 3.27 -10.16 -12.91
N ARG A 99 3.91 -9.08 -12.46
CA ARG A 99 5.33 -8.78 -12.71
C ARG A 99 6.28 -9.75 -12.00
N SER A 100 5.88 -10.31 -10.86
CA SER A 100 6.64 -11.33 -10.14
C SER A 100 6.37 -12.77 -10.61
N GLY A 101 5.51 -12.98 -11.61
CA GLY A 101 5.07 -14.32 -12.03
C GLY A 101 4.28 -15.05 -10.96
N GLY A 102 3.45 -14.32 -10.18
CA GLY A 102 2.62 -14.86 -9.11
C GLY A 102 3.35 -15.01 -7.76
N LYS A 103 4.60 -14.54 -7.65
CA LYS A 103 5.38 -14.67 -6.41
C LYS A 103 5.04 -13.62 -5.35
N VAL A 104 4.46 -12.49 -5.70
CA VAL A 104 3.89 -11.56 -4.72
C VAL A 104 2.51 -12.07 -4.33
N ILE A 105 2.31 -12.29 -3.03
CA ILE A 105 1.08 -12.86 -2.46
C ILE A 105 0.53 -11.94 -1.36
N PRO A 106 -0.80 -11.77 -1.25
CA PRO A 106 -1.41 -11.00 -0.18
C PRO A 106 -1.55 -11.89 1.06
N LEU A 107 -1.41 -11.31 2.25
CA LEU A 107 -1.57 -12.01 3.53
C LEU A 107 -2.88 -11.67 4.21
N VAL A 108 -3.08 -10.39 4.46
CA VAL A 108 -4.24 -9.85 5.19
C VAL A 108 -4.72 -8.56 4.54
N GLN A 109 -5.98 -8.25 4.79
CA GLN A 109 -6.65 -7.01 4.41
C GLN A 109 -7.45 -6.47 5.59
N ARG A 110 -7.88 -5.22 5.54
CA ARG A 110 -8.88 -4.73 6.50
C ARG A 110 -10.24 -5.36 6.20
N GLY A 111 -11.08 -5.56 7.21
CA GLY A 111 -12.44 -6.06 6.99
C GLY A 111 -13.24 -5.17 6.03
N GLU A 112 -13.01 -3.88 6.06
CA GLU A 112 -13.64 -2.86 5.19
C GLU A 112 -13.26 -3.02 3.71
N ASP A 113 -12.10 -3.62 3.43
CA ASP A 113 -11.61 -3.80 2.06
C ASP A 113 -12.33 -4.89 1.26
N GLU A 114 -13.17 -5.71 1.89
CA GLU A 114 -14.03 -6.68 1.19
C GLU A 114 -15.15 -6.01 0.37
N LYS A 115 -15.55 -4.79 0.77
CA LYS A 115 -16.64 -4.03 0.14
C LYS A 115 -16.25 -2.57 -0.06
N PHE A 116 -14.99 -2.36 -0.46
CA PHE A 116 -14.45 -1.03 -0.66
C PHE A 116 -15.12 -0.31 -1.84
N ARG A 117 -15.07 1.02 -1.88
CA ARG A 117 -15.69 1.83 -2.92
C ARG A 117 -14.83 3.01 -3.30
N SER A 118 -15.01 3.48 -4.53
CA SER A 118 -14.55 4.78 -4.98
C SER A 118 -15.68 5.79 -4.95
N VAL A 119 -15.35 7.05 -4.76
CA VAL A 119 -16.26 8.17 -4.91
C VAL A 119 -15.77 9.14 -5.97
N PHE A 120 -16.71 9.76 -6.68
CA PHE A 120 -16.45 10.92 -7.50
C PHE A 120 -16.97 12.17 -6.77
N ILE A 121 -16.13 13.18 -6.68
CA ILE A 121 -16.41 14.44 -6.01
C ILE A 121 -16.37 15.61 -6.98
N THR A 122 -17.13 16.66 -6.68
CA THR A 122 -17.16 17.89 -7.45
C THR A 122 -17.57 19.07 -6.57
N ALA A 123 -17.13 20.28 -6.96
CA ALA A 123 -17.67 21.56 -6.48
C ALA A 123 -18.67 22.18 -7.47
N ASP A 124 -18.76 21.67 -8.70
CA ASP A 124 -19.65 22.19 -9.74
C ASP A 124 -21.10 21.69 -9.49
N PRO A 125 -22.09 22.56 -9.22
CA PRO A 125 -23.47 22.14 -9.00
C PRO A 125 -24.14 21.54 -10.26
N ALA A 126 -23.59 21.78 -11.45
CA ALA A 126 -24.09 21.23 -12.71
C ALA A 126 -23.73 19.74 -12.90
N ILE A 127 -22.65 19.25 -12.26
CA ILE A 127 -22.22 17.86 -12.38
C ILE A 127 -23.02 17.00 -11.39
N LYS A 128 -23.96 16.19 -11.88
CA LYS A 128 -24.83 15.32 -11.06
C LYS A 128 -24.64 13.84 -11.37
N THR A 129 -24.15 13.52 -12.56
CA THR A 129 -23.96 12.16 -13.07
C THR A 129 -22.58 12.03 -13.73
N LEU A 130 -22.16 10.80 -14.04
CA LEU A 130 -20.92 10.56 -14.79
C LEU A 130 -20.99 11.19 -16.19
N ALA A 131 -22.17 11.25 -16.82
CA ALA A 131 -22.35 11.83 -18.14
C ALA A 131 -22.01 13.33 -18.20
N ASP A 132 -22.17 14.06 -17.09
CA ASP A 132 -21.87 15.48 -16.99
C ASP A 132 -20.36 15.78 -16.99
N LEU A 133 -19.52 14.74 -16.94
CA LEU A 133 -18.05 14.86 -17.02
C LEU A 133 -17.54 15.08 -18.45
N LYS A 134 -18.40 14.90 -19.47
CA LYS A 134 -18.01 15.20 -20.86
C LYS A 134 -17.63 16.67 -21.01
N GLY A 135 -16.45 16.89 -21.59
CA GLY A 135 -15.88 18.24 -21.77
C GLY A 135 -15.36 18.89 -20.48
N LYS A 136 -15.30 18.19 -19.35
CA LYS A 136 -14.78 18.69 -18.07
C LYS A 136 -13.35 18.21 -17.81
N ASP A 137 -12.63 18.92 -16.95
CA ASP A 137 -11.35 18.46 -16.40
C ASP A 137 -11.60 17.49 -15.25
N LEU A 138 -11.04 16.29 -15.33
CA LEU A 138 -11.13 15.23 -14.34
C LEU A 138 -9.76 14.93 -13.76
N SER A 139 -9.67 14.80 -12.43
CA SER A 139 -8.48 14.25 -11.76
C SER A 139 -8.74 12.85 -11.27
N PHE A 140 -7.90 11.91 -11.69
CA PHE A 140 -7.69 10.66 -11.00
C PHE A 140 -6.62 10.81 -9.89
N GLY A 141 -6.45 9.77 -9.06
CA GLY A 141 -5.35 9.65 -8.11
C GLY A 141 -4.03 9.26 -8.81
N SER A 142 -3.37 8.20 -8.36
CA SER A 142 -2.23 7.61 -9.08
C SER A 142 -2.72 6.75 -10.24
N GLN A 143 -1.92 6.64 -11.31
CA GLN A 143 -2.19 5.75 -12.45
C GLN A 143 -2.34 4.28 -12.01
N SER A 144 -1.61 3.83 -10.99
CA SER A 144 -1.68 2.48 -10.43
C SER A 144 -2.67 2.34 -9.27
N SER A 145 -3.51 3.35 -9.01
CA SER A 145 -4.53 3.29 -7.95
C SER A 145 -5.75 2.49 -8.40
N THR A 146 -6.24 1.59 -7.53
CA THR A 146 -7.52 0.90 -7.71
C THR A 146 -8.67 1.89 -7.62
N SER A 147 -8.79 2.53 -6.45
CA SER A 147 -9.92 3.39 -6.06
C SER A 147 -9.82 4.80 -6.61
N GLY A 148 -8.61 5.27 -6.91
CA GLY A 148 -8.40 6.60 -7.50
C GLY A 148 -8.31 6.63 -9.02
N HIS A 149 -8.21 5.47 -9.69
CA HIS A 149 -8.10 5.42 -11.15
C HIS A 149 -8.82 4.23 -11.77
N LEU A 150 -8.36 3.00 -11.57
CA LEU A 150 -8.83 1.83 -12.34
C LEU A 150 -10.35 1.65 -12.26
N LEU A 151 -10.92 1.56 -11.05
CA LEU A 151 -12.35 1.31 -10.89
C LEU A 151 -13.21 2.53 -11.26
N PRO A 152 -12.83 3.78 -10.92
CA PRO A 152 -13.44 4.96 -11.50
C PRO A 152 -13.44 4.99 -13.03
N ARG A 153 -12.29 4.70 -13.68
CA ARG A 153 -12.20 4.61 -15.14
C ARG A 153 -13.15 3.53 -15.69
N SER A 154 -13.17 2.35 -15.07
CA SER A 154 -14.09 1.27 -15.45
C SER A 154 -15.55 1.69 -15.32
N ALA A 155 -15.92 2.45 -14.29
CA ALA A 155 -17.28 2.97 -14.12
C ALA A 155 -17.64 3.98 -15.24
N LEU A 156 -16.71 4.84 -15.64
CA LEU A 156 -16.90 5.76 -16.77
C LEU A 156 -17.09 5.00 -18.08
N LEU A 157 -16.22 4.03 -18.38
CA LEU A 157 -16.31 3.20 -19.58
C LEU A 157 -17.64 2.43 -19.64
N ALA A 158 -18.08 1.87 -18.51
CA ALA A 158 -19.38 1.18 -18.41
C ALA A 158 -20.57 2.13 -18.62
N ALA A 159 -20.41 3.42 -18.31
CA ALA A 159 -21.39 4.46 -18.59
C ALA A 159 -21.29 5.04 -20.03
N GLY A 160 -20.44 4.46 -20.90
CA GLY A 160 -20.22 4.91 -22.27
C GLY A 160 -19.39 6.18 -22.37
N ILE A 161 -18.55 6.46 -21.37
CA ILE A 161 -17.68 7.63 -21.32
C ILE A 161 -16.23 7.16 -21.31
N ASP A 162 -15.51 7.45 -22.36
CA ASP A 162 -14.06 7.26 -22.42
C ASP A 162 -13.41 8.55 -21.88
N PRO A 163 -12.80 8.52 -20.68
CA PRO A 163 -12.27 9.75 -20.09
C PRO A 163 -11.17 10.40 -20.93
N ASP A 164 -10.38 9.64 -21.67
CA ASP A 164 -9.30 10.19 -22.49
C ASP A 164 -9.82 10.89 -23.75
N ARG A 165 -11.01 10.52 -24.22
CA ARG A 165 -11.64 11.09 -25.40
C ARG A 165 -12.73 12.11 -25.07
N ASP A 166 -13.54 11.82 -24.05
CA ASP A 166 -14.78 12.55 -23.78
C ASP A 166 -14.62 13.65 -22.72
N CYS A 167 -13.59 13.59 -21.85
CA CYS A 167 -13.22 14.69 -20.96
C CYS A 167 -12.38 15.73 -21.72
N HIS A 168 -12.42 16.99 -21.25
CA HIS A 168 -11.54 18.03 -21.81
C HIS A 168 -10.07 17.73 -21.45
N ARG A 169 -9.83 17.31 -20.20
CA ARG A 169 -8.49 16.92 -19.73
C ARG A 169 -8.62 15.89 -18.61
N VAL A 170 -7.74 14.90 -18.64
CA VAL A 170 -7.51 13.97 -17.54
C VAL A 170 -6.17 14.28 -16.88
N ALA A 171 -6.17 14.45 -15.56
CA ALA A 171 -4.98 14.66 -14.75
C ALA A 171 -4.83 13.54 -13.72
N TYR A 172 -3.62 13.35 -13.21
CA TYR A 172 -3.30 12.42 -12.14
C TYR A 172 -2.67 13.17 -10.99
N SER A 173 -3.33 13.19 -9.84
CA SER A 173 -2.88 13.93 -8.65
C SER A 173 -1.80 13.20 -7.85
N GLY A 174 -1.67 11.88 -8.04
CA GLY A 174 -0.73 11.01 -7.34
C GLY A 174 -1.28 10.43 -6.03
N ALA A 175 -2.09 11.18 -5.26
CA ALA A 175 -2.61 10.78 -3.96
C ALA A 175 -4.07 11.22 -3.79
N HIS A 176 -4.82 10.60 -2.86
CA HIS A 176 -6.24 10.86 -2.68
C HIS A 176 -6.54 12.25 -2.08
N ASP A 177 -5.76 12.68 -1.11
CA ASP A 177 -5.87 14.02 -0.52
C ASP A 177 -5.52 15.12 -1.54
N ALA A 178 -4.54 14.87 -2.41
CA ALA A 178 -4.20 15.76 -3.52
C ALA A 178 -5.34 15.87 -4.56
N THR A 179 -6.09 14.77 -4.81
CA THR A 179 -7.29 14.81 -5.65
C THR A 179 -8.34 15.77 -5.05
N VAL A 180 -8.60 15.64 -3.75
CA VAL A 180 -9.55 16.53 -3.05
C VAL A 180 -9.10 17.97 -3.15
N ALA A 181 -7.83 18.25 -2.91
CA ALA A 181 -7.26 19.60 -3.01
C ALA A 181 -7.39 20.20 -4.41
N ALA A 182 -7.19 19.36 -5.46
CA ALA A 182 -7.33 19.80 -6.86
C ALA A 182 -8.77 20.22 -7.20
N VAL A 183 -9.78 19.48 -6.72
CA VAL A 183 -11.20 19.83 -6.89
C VAL A 183 -11.56 21.04 -6.05
N ALA A 184 -11.14 21.08 -4.78
CA ALA A 184 -11.43 22.18 -3.87
C ALA A 184 -10.88 23.52 -4.36
N SER A 185 -9.71 23.52 -4.99
CA SER A 185 -9.08 24.71 -5.56
C SER A 185 -9.60 25.10 -6.95
N GLY A 186 -10.50 24.32 -7.53
CA GLY A 186 -11.03 24.56 -8.89
C GLY A 186 -10.06 24.25 -10.03
N LYS A 187 -8.92 23.58 -9.75
CA LYS A 187 -7.97 23.15 -10.79
C LYS A 187 -8.57 22.13 -11.75
N VAL A 188 -9.53 21.36 -11.27
CA VAL A 188 -10.35 20.42 -12.04
C VAL A 188 -11.79 20.50 -11.56
N GLN A 189 -12.76 20.16 -12.41
CA GLN A 189 -14.18 20.23 -12.07
C GLN A 189 -14.64 19.00 -11.27
N ALA A 190 -13.95 17.85 -11.42
CA ALA A 190 -14.26 16.63 -10.69
C ALA A 190 -13.01 15.82 -10.38
N GLY A 191 -13.12 14.93 -9.42
CA GLY A 191 -12.04 14.00 -9.08
C GLY A 191 -12.58 12.69 -8.54
N ALA A 192 -11.77 11.62 -8.69
CA ALA A 192 -12.09 10.30 -8.18
C ALA A 192 -11.06 9.85 -7.14
N LEU A 193 -11.53 9.34 -6.01
CA LEU A 193 -10.68 8.90 -4.90
C LEU A 193 -11.34 7.79 -4.08
N ASN A 194 -10.59 7.26 -3.13
CA ASN A 194 -11.11 6.27 -2.20
C ASN A 194 -12.07 6.90 -1.19
N ILE A 195 -13.13 6.16 -0.85
CA ILE A 195 -14.17 6.62 0.05
C ILE A 195 -13.65 6.89 1.46
N SER A 196 -12.74 6.07 1.98
CA SER A 196 -12.28 6.19 3.37
C SER A 196 -11.38 7.41 3.62
N VAL A 197 -10.65 7.89 2.60
CA VAL A 197 -9.91 9.17 2.68
C VAL A 197 -10.89 10.34 2.62
N TRP A 198 -11.91 10.26 1.75
CA TRP A 198 -12.97 11.27 1.71
C TRP A 198 -13.64 11.42 3.08
N GLU A 199 -14.12 10.31 3.65
CA GLU A 199 -14.81 10.29 4.96
C GLU A 199 -13.92 10.81 6.08
N LYS A 200 -12.62 10.42 6.10
CA LYS A 200 -11.63 10.96 7.04
C LYS A 200 -11.51 12.48 6.93
N LEU A 201 -11.32 13.01 5.72
CA LEU A 201 -11.14 14.45 5.52
C LEU A 201 -12.41 15.24 5.91
N VAL A 202 -13.59 14.67 5.70
CA VAL A 202 -14.86 15.25 6.16
C VAL A 202 -14.95 15.22 7.69
N ALA A 203 -14.65 14.09 8.33
CA ALA A 203 -14.68 13.94 9.78
C ALA A 203 -13.67 14.89 10.48
N GLU A 204 -12.50 15.08 9.89
CA GLU A 204 -11.46 16.00 10.35
C GLU A 204 -11.75 17.48 9.99
N LYS A 205 -12.90 17.77 9.37
CA LYS A 205 -13.28 19.11 8.90
C LYS A 205 -12.25 19.76 7.96
N LYS A 206 -11.50 18.96 7.24
CA LYS A 206 -10.54 19.40 6.22
C LYS A 206 -11.19 19.66 4.85
N VAL A 207 -12.47 19.32 4.71
CA VAL A 207 -13.28 19.52 3.51
C VAL A 207 -14.53 20.31 3.87
N ASP A 208 -14.79 21.38 3.12
CA ASP A 208 -16.05 22.13 3.19
C ASP A 208 -17.12 21.40 2.37
N THR A 209 -17.96 20.61 3.04
CA THR A 209 -19.01 19.82 2.39
C THR A 209 -20.19 20.68 1.90
N THR A 210 -20.21 21.96 2.17
CA THR A 210 -21.16 22.90 1.54
C THR A 210 -20.76 23.25 0.12
N LYS A 211 -19.48 23.07 -0.22
CA LYS A 211 -18.90 23.34 -1.54
C LYS A 211 -18.55 22.09 -2.32
N LEU A 212 -17.96 21.09 -1.64
CA LEU A 212 -17.60 19.81 -2.24
C LEU A 212 -18.60 18.73 -1.85
N ARG A 213 -19.00 17.93 -2.82
CA ARG A 213 -19.91 16.80 -2.60
C ARG A 213 -19.52 15.59 -3.42
N VAL A 214 -19.89 14.43 -2.92
CA VAL A 214 -19.92 13.18 -3.70
C VAL A 214 -21.14 13.21 -4.61
N PHE A 215 -20.96 12.92 -5.89
CA PHE A 215 -22.06 12.81 -6.85
C PHE A 215 -22.21 11.38 -7.44
N PHE A 216 -21.19 10.53 -7.30
CA PHE A 216 -21.26 9.14 -7.70
C PHE A 216 -20.40 8.26 -6.80
N THR A 217 -20.87 7.04 -6.51
CA THR A 217 -20.16 6.01 -5.75
C THR A 217 -20.19 4.71 -6.54
N THR A 218 -19.05 4.04 -6.68
CA THR A 218 -18.95 2.78 -7.42
C THR A 218 -19.64 1.62 -6.71
N ALA A 219 -19.89 0.52 -7.43
CA ALA A 219 -20.15 -0.78 -6.80
C ALA A 219 -18.99 -1.19 -5.89
N PRO A 220 -19.23 -2.07 -4.88
CA PRO A 220 -18.17 -2.51 -3.98
C PRO A 220 -17.19 -3.48 -4.68
N TYR A 221 -15.94 -3.48 -4.21
CA TYR A 221 -14.87 -4.36 -4.68
C TYR A 221 -13.86 -4.62 -3.55
N TYR A 222 -12.98 -5.62 -3.73
CA TYR A 222 -11.82 -5.83 -2.86
C TYR A 222 -10.74 -4.78 -3.17
N ASP A 223 -10.11 -4.18 -2.13
CA ASP A 223 -9.05 -3.20 -2.37
C ASP A 223 -7.79 -3.53 -1.54
N TYR A 224 -7.50 -2.78 -0.50
CA TYR A 224 -6.19 -2.80 0.15
C TYR A 224 -5.79 -4.15 0.76
N ASN A 225 -4.48 -4.40 0.78
CA ASN A 225 -3.90 -5.59 1.41
C ASN A 225 -2.43 -5.37 1.80
N TRP A 226 -1.97 -6.10 2.80
CA TRP A 226 -0.55 -6.32 3.06
C TRP A 226 -0.06 -7.52 2.26
N SER A 227 0.93 -7.27 1.42
CA SER A 227 1.52 -8.29 0.54
C SER A 227 3.00 -8.49 0.83
N VAL A 228 3.47 -9.72 0.60
CA VAL A 228 4.87 -10.14 0.71
C VAL A 228 5.29 -10.92 -0.53
N HIS A 229 6.60 -11.14 -0.69
CA HIS A 229 7.10 -12.09 -1.66
C HIS A 229 7.00 -13.53 -1.12
N ALA A 230 6.57 -14.49 -1.93
CA ALA A 230 6.38 -15.90 -1.54
C ALA A 230 7.67 -16.58 -1.05
N ASP A 231 8.84 -16.07 -1.46
CA ASP A 231 10.15 -16.54 -1.01
C ASP A 231 10.50 -16.08 0.43
N LEU A 232 9.68 -15.24 1.06
CA LEU A 232 9.83 -14.95 2.49
C LEU A 232 9.70 -16.26 3.28
N PRO A 233 10.60 -16.55 4.26
CA PRO A 233 10.54 -17.80 5.01
C PRO A 233 9.14 -18.08 5.57
N ALA A 234 8.67 -19.31 5.38
CA ALA A 234 7.29 -19.67 5.73
C ALA A 234 6.95 -19.39 7.21
N ALA A 235 7.89 -19.65 8.12
CA ALA A 235 7.72 -19.37 9.55
C ALA A 235 7.59 -17.86 9.84
N LEU A 236 8.37 -17.01 9.14
CA LEU A 236 8.28 -15.56 9.29
C LEU A 236 6.96 -15.03 8.70
N ARG A 237 6.56 -15.55 7.55
CA ARG A 237 5.29 -15.21 6.92
C ARG A 237 4.09 -15.56 7.80
N GLU A 238 4.10 -16.75 8.41
CA GLU A 238 3.06 -17.16 9.35
C GLU A 238 3.04 -16.26 10.59
N LYS A 239 4.19 -16.01 11.20
CA LYS A 239 4.33 -15.14 12.38
C LYS A 239 3.84 -13.72 12.08
N LEU A 240 4.16 -13.17 10.91
CA LEU A 240 3.71 -11.87 10.44
C LEU A 240 2.19 -11.84 10.26
N THR A 241 1.63 -12.87 9.60
CA THR A 241 0.19 -12.99 9.39
C THR A 241 -0.55 -13.03 10.73
N GLN A 242 -0.10 -13.86 11.66
CA GLN A 242 -0.69 -13.95 13.00
C GLN A 242 -0.57 -12.64 13.77
N ALA A 243 0.56 -11.94 13.67
CA ALA A 243 0.73 -10.64 14.31
C ALA A 243 -0.30 -9.62 13.80
N LEU A 244 -0.50 -9.53 12.49
CA LEU A 244 -1.48 -8.61 11.90
C LEU A 244 -2.93 -8.99 12.25
N LEU A 245 -3.27 -10.29 12.24
CA LEU A 245 -4.59 -10.78 12.61
C LEU A 245 -4.92 -10.63 14.11
N ALA A 246 -3.89 -10.58 14.96
CA ALA A 246 -4.03 -10.38 16.40
C ALA A 246 -4.24 -8.92 16.82
N LEU A 247 -4.14 -7.96 15.89
CA LEU A 247 -4.48 -6.57 16.19
C LEU A 247 -5.95 -6.45 16.58
N SER A 248 -6.20 -5.96 17.79
CA SER A 248 -7.54 -5.80 18.37
C SER A 248 -7.74 -4.39 18.91
N GLY A 249 -8.95 -3.87 18.77
CA GLY A 249 -9.39 -2.65 19.43
C GLY A 249 -9.49 -2.73 20.96
N ASP A 250 -9.35 -3.92 21.54
CA ASP A 250 -9.41 -4.13 22.99
C ASP A 250 -8.11 -3.71 23.71
N THR A 251 -7.02 -3.52 22.97
CA THR A 251 -5.76 -3.02 23.51
C THR A 251 -5.48 -1.61 23.02
N PRO A 252 -4.89 -0.72 23.88
CA PRO A 252 -4.60 0.66 23.48
C PRO A 252 -3.75 0.76 22.20
N ASP A 253 -2.67 -0.04 22.11
CA ASP A 253 -1.77 -0.04 20.95
C ASP A 253 -2.45 -0.60 19.70
N GLY A 254 -3.18 -1.70 19.83
CA GLY A 254 -3.93 -2.29 18.72
C GLY A 254 -5.01 -1.32 18.20
N LYS A 255 -5.75 -0.68 19.11
CA LYS A 255 -6.74 0.34 18.74
C LYS A 255 -6.09 1.51 18.00
N ALA A 256 -4.97 2.03 18.50
CA ALA A 256 -4.26 3.14 17.86
C ALA A 256 -3.80 2.80 16.44
N ILE A 257 -3.27 1.58 16.22
CA ILE A 257 -2.87 1.09 14.91
C ILE A 257 -4.08 0.95 13.98
N LEU A 258 -5.15 0.30 14.46
CA LEU A 258 -6.37 0.09 13.67
C LEU A 258 -7.04 1.41 13.29
N ASP A 259 -7.15 2.37 14.22
CA ASP A 259 -7.72 3.70 13.94
C ASP A 259 -6.91 4.42 12.84
N LEU A 260 -5.57 4.38 12.91
CA LEU A 260 -4.69 4.98 11.90
C LEU A 260 -4.80 4.30 10.54
N GLN A 261 -5.02 2.98 10.53
CA GLN A 261 -5.25 2.21 9.30
C GLN A 261 -6.71 2.31 8.81
N ARG A 262 -7.59 2.97 9.55
CA ARG A 262 -9.04 3.02 9.27
C ARG A 262 -9.63 1.61 9.17
N ALA A 263 -9.27 0.76 10.10
CA ALA A 263 -9.66 -0.64 10.18
C ALA A 263 -10.38 -0.93 11.48
N THR A 264 -11.38 -1.78 11.45
CA THR A 264 -11.94 -2.38 12.66
C THR A 264 -11.17 -3.63 13.07
N ARG A 265 -10.64 -4.36 12.08
CA ARG A 265 -9.79 -5.53 12.23
C ARG A 265 -9.09 -5.85 10.92
N PHE A 266 -8.05 -6.68 10.98
CA PHE A 266 -7.53 -7.38 9.81
C PHE A 266 -8.17 -8.77 9.67
N VAL A 267 -8.32 -9.21 8.42
CA VAL A 267 -8.83 -10.53 8.04
C VAL A 267 -7.90 -11.16 7.01
N PRO A 268 -7.83 -12.50 6.92
CA PRO A 268 -7.04 -13.16 5.87
C PRO A 268 -7.55 -12.76 4.48
N THR A 269 -6.64 -12.66 3.53
CA THR A 269 -7.01 -12.46 2.13
C THR A 269 -6.19 -13.37 1.21
N ARG A 270 -6.58 -13.45 -0.06
CA ARG A 270 -5.96 -14.32 -1.07
C ARG A 270 -6.05 -13.70 -2.45
N ALA A 271 -5.17 -14.13 -3.36
CA ALA A 271 -5.06 -13.55 -4.70
C ALA A 271 -6.37 -13.64 -5.51
N GLU A 272 -7.19 -14.67 -5.28
CA GLU A 272 -8.46 -14.87 -5.97
C GLU A 272 -9.45 -13.73 -5.75
N ASN A 273 -9.39 -13.04 -4.60
CA ASN A 273 -10.25 -11.91 -4.28
C ASN A 273 -10.05 -10.73 -5.25
N TYR A 274 -8.89 -10.66 -5.89
CA TYR A 274 -8.50 -9.56 -6.79
C TYR A 274 -8.67 -9.88 -8.27
N ARG A 275 -9.26 -11.03 -8.65
CA ARG A 275 -9.49 -11.42 -10.05
C ARG A 275 -10.35 -10.41 -10.82
N ALA A 276 -11.34 -9.82 -10.17
CA ALA A 276 -12.17 -8.78 -10.81
C ALA A 276 -11.36 -7.50 -11.11
N ILE A 277 -10.41 -7.15 -10.23
CA ILE A 277 -9.47 -6.04 -10.44
C ILE A 277 -8.56 -6.33 -11.62
N GLU A 278 -8.01 -7.54 -11.70
CA GLU A 278 -7.18 -7.96 -12.83
C GLU A 278 -7.96 -7.92 -14.17
N ALA A 279 -9.17 -8.45 -14.17
CA ALA A 279 -10.02 -8.42 -15.35
C ALA A 279 -10.34 -6.97 -15.80
N ALA A 280 -10.67 -6.08 -14.87
CA ALA A 280 -10.89 -4.67 -15.13
C ALA A 280 -9.64 -3.98 -15.71
N ALA A 281 -8.45 -4.28 -15.15
CA ALA A 281 -7.20 -3.72 -15.62
C ALA A 281 -6.83 -4.17 -17.04
N ARG A 282 -7.03 -5.45 -17.35
CA ARG A 282 -6.84 -5.99 -18.72
C ARG A 282 -7.83 -5.38 -19.71
N SER A 283 -9.11 -5.28 -19.32
CA SER A 283 -10.14 -4.65 -20.17
C SER A 283 -9.86 -3.17 -20.43
N ALA A 284 -9.25 -2.47 -19.49
CA ALA A 284 -8.86 -1.06 -19.63
C ALA A 284 -7.50 -0.85 -20.33
N GLY A 285 -6.81 -1.93 -20.74
CA GLY A 285 -5.47 -1.85 -21.36
C GLY A 285 -4.38 -1.35 -20.40
N LEU A 286 -4.52 -1.61 -19.10
CA LEU A 286 -3.60 -1.14 -18.04
C LEU A 286 -2.70 -2.26 -17.48
N LEU A 287 -2.83 -3.48 -18.02
CA LEU A 287 -1.97 -4.65 -17.76
C LEU A 287 -1.52 -5.28 -19.07
#